data_96807f2fe9cf407e2aec1dbc7739c580
#
_entry.id   96807f2fe9cf407e2aec1dbc7739c580
#
_cell.length_a   1.000
_cell.length_b   1.000
_cell.length_c   1.000
_cell.angle_alpha   90.00
_cell.angle_beta   90.00
_cell.angle_gamma   90.00
#
_symmetry.space_group_name_H-M   'P 1'
#
loop_
_entity.id
_entity.type
_entity.pdbx_description
1 polymer ?
#
loop_
_entity_poly.entity_id
_entity_poly.type
_entity_poly.pdbx_seq_one_letter_code
_entity_poly.pdbx_strand_id
1 'polypeptide(L)'
;MKVFHRTLFLAILLLSMPFASAGEPFSEERFKELQAAKQPVLIDVRADWCPTCKKQGIILAQFQEDNPQCGLTILNVNFDKQKEWVKHFRAPRQSTLLLYRGDKQVWFSVAETRADVIRQNIFNSVKACGENA
;
A
#
# COMPACT_ATOMS: atom_id res chain seq x y z
N MET A 1 -9.83 -8.30 -63.05
CA MET A 1 -9.44 -8.85 -61.73
C MET A 1 -9.12 -7.70 -60.81
N LYS A 2 -10.04 -7.40 -59.87
CA LYS A 2 -9.84 -6.31 -58.87
C LYS A 2 -9.25 -6.92 -57.61
N VAL A 3 -7.98 -6.62 -57.37
CA VAL A 3 -7.29 -7.03 -56.13
C VAL A 3 -7.64 -6.04 -55.02
N PHE A 4 -8.47 -6.48 -54.06
CA PHE A 4 -8.79 -5.73 -52.88
C PHE A 4 -7.62 -5.85 -51.91
N HIS A 5 -6.83 -4.78 -51.78
CA HIS A 5 -5.85 -4.61 -50.68
C HIS A 5 -6.59 -4.28 -49.40
N ARG A 6 -6.79 -5.28 -48.55
CA ARG A 6 -7.22 -5.08 -47.16
C ARG A 6 -6.02 -4.65 -46.34
N THR A 7 -5.82 -3.39 -46.19
CA THR A 7 -4.88 -2.83 -45.20
C THR A 7 -5.41 -3.07 -43.80
N LEU A 8 -4.79 -4.03 -43.12
CA LEU A 8 -5.06 -4.33 -41.72
C LEU A 8 -4.40 -3.23 -40.85
N PHE A 9 -5.20 -2.23 -40.41
CA PHE A 9 -4.77 -1.27 -39.41
C PHE A 9 -4.67 -1.98 -38.06
N LEU A 10 -3.44 -2.34 -37.65
CA LEU A 10 -3.15 -2.83 -36.30
C LEU A 10 -3.15 -1.63 -35.36
N ALA A 11 -4.30 -1.38 -34.72
CA ALA A 11 -4.40 -0.38 -33.65
C ALA A 11 -3.63 -0.91 -32.44
N ILE A 12 -2.41 -0.39 -32.23
CA ILE A 12 -1.65 -0.61 -31.00
C ILE A 12 -2.33 0.19 -29.91
N LEU A 13 -3.14 -0.50 -29.11
CA LEU A 13 -3.73 0.03 -27.87
C LEU A 13 -2.61 0.12 -26.84
N LEU A 14 -2.02 1.32 -26.70
CA LEU A 14 -1.10 1.63 -25.59
C LEU A 14 -1.92 1.60 -24.30
N LEU A 15 -1.92 0.45 -23.61
CA LEU A 15 -2.38 0.36 -22.24
C LEU A 15 -1.43 1.22 -21.40
N SER A 16 -1.81 2.45 -21.13
CA SER A 16 -1.24 3.24 -20.04
C SER A 16 -1.63 2.57 -18.73
N MET A 17 -0.75 1.70 -18.20
CA MET A 17 -0.90 1.14 -16.87
C MET A 17 -0.79 2.32 -15.89
N PRO A 18 -1.82 2.61 -15.09
CA PRO A 18 -1.67 3.57 -14.01
C PRO A 18 -0.60 3.02 -13.07
N PHE A 19 0.36 3.84 -12.71
CA PHE A 19 1.29 3.52 -11.62
C PHE A 19 0.44 3.25 -10.38
N ALA A 20 0.25 1.98 -10.05
CA ALA A 20 -0.50 1.58 -8.88
C ALA A 20 0.25 2.08 -7.65
N SER A 21 -0.29 3.12 -7.02
CA SER A 21 0.12 3.50 -5.66
C SER A 21 -0.14 2.30 -4.76
N ALA A 22 0.83 1.95 -3.89
CA ALA A 22 0.61 0.90 -2.92
C ALA A 22 -0.61 1.22 -2.06
N GLY A 23 -1.57 0.30 -2.01
CA GLY A 23 -2.74 0.40 -1.16
C GLY A 23 -3.92 1.20 -1.74
N GLU A 24 -4.96 1.28 -0.94
CA GLU A 24 -6.23 1.95 -1.22
C GLU A 24 -6.41 3.19 -0.32
N PRO A 25 -7.27 4.16 -0.70
CA PRO A 25 -7.57 5.30 0.15
C PRO A 25 -8.16 4.85 1.49
N PHE A 26 -7.72 5.50 2.57
CA PHE A 26 -8.24 5.23 3.91
C PHE A 26 -9.69 5.68 4.05
N SER A 27 -10.52 4.78 4.60
CA SER A 27 -11.80 5.13 5.21
C SER A 27 -11.95 4.43 6.55
N GLU A 28 -12.67 5.06 7.48
CA GLU A 28 -12.94 4.49 8.80
C GLU A 28 -13.70 3.16 8.71
N GLU A 29 -14.69 3.10 7.82
CA GLU A 29 -15.50 1.93 7.59
C GLU A 29 -14.63 0.74 7.15
N ARG A 30 -13.78 0.97 6.15
CA ARG A 30 -12.86 -0.06 5.64
C ARG A 30 -11.87 -0.52 6.70
N PHE A 31 -11.33 0.40 7.48
CA PHE A 31 -10.42 0.08 8.58
C PHE A 31 -11.10 -0.80 9.63
N LYS A 32 -12.30 -0.44 10.09
CA LYS A 32 -13.09 -1.23 11.05
C LYS A 32 -13.45 -2.62 10.52
N GLU A 33 -13.83 -2.72 9.24
CA GLU A 33 -14.11 -3.99 8.59
C GLU A 33 -12.90 -4.92 8.64
N LEU A 34 -11.73 -4.43 8.26
CA LEU A 34 -10.49 -5.20 8.26
C LEU A 34 -10.06 -5.61 9.67
N GLN A 35 -10.25 -4.73 10.66
CA GLN A 35 -9.98 -5.04 12.07
C GLN A 35 -10.91 -6.14 12.59
N ALA A 36 -12.21 -6.08 12.30
CA ALA A 36 -13.18 -7.10 12.68
C ALA A 36 -12.87 -8.46 12.05
N ALA A 37 -12.38 -8.46 10.81
CA ALA A 37 -11.91 -9.65 10.11
C ALA A 37 -10.52 -10.13 10.56
N LYS A 38 -9.87 -9.42 11.49
CA LYS A 38 -8.50 -9.68 11.98
C LYS A 38 -7.45 -9.72 10.86
N GLN A 39 -7.72 -9.00 9.78
CA GLN A 39 -6.79 -8.84 8.66
C GLN A 39 -5.61 -7.96 9.06
N PRO A 40 -4.39 -8.25 8.58
CA PRO A 40 -3.27 -7.33 8.77
C PRO A 40 -3.49 -6.07 7.95
N VAL A 41 -3.38 -4.91 8.61
CA VAL A 41 -3.57 -3.60 7.98
C VAL A 41 -2.37 -2.72 8.24
N LEU A 42 -1.78 -2.19 7.17
CA LEU A 42 -0.75 -1.16 7.27
C LEU A 42 -1.37 0.19 6.94
N ILE A 43 -1.30 1.11 7.88
CA ILE A 43 -1.66 2.51 7.67
C ILE A 43 -0.43 3.25 7.16
N ASP A 44 -0.54 3.86 5.98
CA ASP A 44 0.48 4.71 5.38
C ASP A 44 0.01 6.17 5.41
N VAL A 45 0.52 6.94 6.37
CA VAL A 45 0.24 8.37 6.47
C VAL A 45 1.15 9.13 5.52
N ARG A 46 0.60 9.55 4.37
CA ARG A 46 1.36 10.07 3.24
C ARG A 46 0.84 11.39 2.70
N ALA A 47 1.71 12.09 1.98
CA ALA A 47 1.37 13.27 1.20
C ALA A 47 1.93 13.13 -0.22
N ASP A 48 1.24 13.69 -1.23
CA ASP A 48 1.63 13.57 -2.64
C ASP A 48 2.98 14.25 -2.95
N TRP A 49 3.29 15.31 -2.21
CA TRP A 49 4.55 16.08 -2.33
C TRP A 49 5.74 15.47 -1.58
N CYS A 50 5.54 14.36 -0.85
CA CYS A 50 6.52 13.79 0.08
C CYS A 50 7.45 12.77 -0.60
N PRO A 51 8.76 13.07 -0.82
CA PRO A 51 9.70 12.13 -1.44
C PRO A 51 9.92 10.84 -0.64
N THR A 52 9.93 10.95 0.69
CA THR A 52 10.07 9.79 1.60
C THR A 52 8.87 8.85 1.49
N CYS A 53 7.65 9.41 1.42
CA CYS A 53 6.42 8.63 1.21
C CYS A 53 6.46 7.89 -0.13
N LYS A 54 7.01 8.52 -1.16
CA LYS A 54 7.16 7.89 -2.48
C LYS A 54 8.08 6.68 -2.41
N LYS A 55 9.21 6.79 -1.70
CA LYS A 55 10.12 5.65 -1.48
C LYS A 55 9.45 4.52 -0.70
N GLN A 56 8.73 4.86 0.37
CA GLN A 56 7.96 3.87 1.14
C GLN A 56 6.92 3.17 0.26
N GLY A 57 6.18 3.93 -0.55
CA GLY A 57 5.17 3.38 -1.46
C GLY A 57 5.73 2.36 -2.45
N ILE A 58 6.93 2.60 -2.99
CA ILE A 58 7.62 1.64 -3.89
C ILE A 58 7.95 0.34 -3.14
N ILE A 59 8.50 0.45 -1.91
CA ILE A 59 8.84 -0.71 -1.08
C ILE A 59 7.61 -1.52 -0.73
N LEU A 60 6.52 -0.85 -0.35
CA LEU A 60 5.27 -1.48 0.04
C LEU A 60 4.56 -2.14 -1.16
N ALA A 61 4.56 -1.50 -2.33
CA ALA A 61 4.01 -2.09 -3.55
C ALA A 61 4.76 -3.37 -3.94
N GLN A 62 6.10 -3.31 -3.93
CA GLN A 62 6.92 -4.48 -4.19
C GLN A 62 6.69 -5.59 -3.17
N PHE A 63 6.53 -5.23 -1.89
CA PHE A 63 6.22 -6.20 -0.84
C PHE A 63 4.91 -6.95 -1.11
N GLN A 64 3.84 -6.23 -1.48
CA GLN A 64 2.54 -6.83 -1.79
C GLN A 64 2.61 -7.74 -3.03
N GLU A 65 3.36 -7.33 -4.06
CA GLU A 65 3.56 -8.10 -5.27
C GLU A 65 4.32 -9.41 -5.00
N ASP A 66 5.40 -9.33 -4.21
CA ASP A 66 6.24 -10.48 -3.86
C ASP A 66 5.57 -11.44 -2.86
N ASN A 67 4.61 -10.95 -2.06
CA ASN A 67 4.03 -11.67 -0.94
C ASN A 67 2.49 -11.62 -0.89
N PRO A 68 1.78 -12.04 -1.96
CA PRO A 68 0.32 -11.98 -2.00
C PRO A 68 -0.36 -12.84 -0.91
N GLN A 69 0.31 -13.90 -0.44
CA GLN A 69 -0.16 -14.78 0.61
C GLN A 69 -0.28 -14.09 1.98
N CYS A 70 0.42 -12.97 2.19
CA CYS A 70 0.37 -12.22 3.44
C CYS A 70 -1.02 -11.62 3.73
N GLY A 71 -1.83 -11.39 2.69
CA GLY A 71 -3.13 -10.75 2.83
C GLY A 71 -3.06 -9.33 3.43
N LEU A 72 -1.92 -8.66 3.28
CA LEU A 72 -1.72 -7.31 3.81
C LEU A 72 -2.53 -6.29 3.02
N THR A 73 -3.42 -5.57 3.71
CA THR A 73 -4.09 -4.40 3.16
C THR A 73 -3.36 -3.14 3.59
N ILE A 74 -3.10 -2.24 2.65
CA ILE A 74 -2.49 -0.93 2.91
C ILE A 74 -3.58 0.13 2.75
N LEU A 75 -3.79 0.95 3.79
CA LEU A 75 -4.72 2.07 3.78
C LEU A 75 -3.93 3.38 3.83
N ASN A 76 -4.10 4.20 2.79
CA ASN A 76 -3.40 5.47 2.63
C ASN A 76 -4.18 6.62 3.29
N VAL A 77 -3.67 7.15 4.39
CA VAL A 77 -4.19 8.35 5.05
C VAL A 77 -3.54 9.59 4.44
N ASN A 78 -4.35 10.47 3.86
CA ASN A 78 -3.86 11.72 3.31
C ASN A 78 -3.52 12.71 4.44
N PHE A 79 -2.23 13.00 4.61
CA PHE A 79 -1.72 13.87 5.67
C PHE A 79 -2.31 15.28 5.63
N ASP A 80 -2.57 15.82 4.44
CA ASP A 80 -3.05 17.19 4.28
C ASP A 80 -4.57 17.33 4.45
N LYS A 81 -5.33 16.29 4.05
CA LYS A 81 -6.79 16.32 3.96
C LYS A 81 -7.50 15.58 5.10
N GLN A 82 -6.87 14.60 5.73
CA GLN A 82 -7.46 13.73 6.77
C GLN A 82 -6.84 13.99 8.15
N LYS A 83 -6.83 15.24 8.59
CA LYS A 83 -6.15 15.68 9.82
C LYS A 83 -6.66 14.99 11.08
N GLU A 84 -7.95 14.66 11.15
CA GLU A 84 -8.53 13.90 12.26
C GLU A 84 -7.89 12.50 12.36
N TRP A 85 -7.65 11.84 11.24
CA TRP A 85 -7.03 10.51 11.22
C TRP A 85 -5.54 10.56 11.47
N VAL A 86 -4.84 11.59 10.98
CA VAL A 86 -3.44 11.84 11.34
C VAL A 86 -3.30 11.97 12.86
N LYS A 87 -4.22 12.69 13.52
CA LYS A 87 -4.26 12.83 14.98
C LYS A 87 -4.65 11.51 15.67
N HIS A 88 -5.67 10.81 15.16
CA HIS A 88 -6.13 9.52 15.69
C HIS A 88 -4.98 8.50 15.75
N PHE A 89 -4.22 8.37 14.66
CA PHE A 89 -3.06 7.50 14.58
C PHE A 89 -1.81 8.05 15.27
N ARG A 90 -1.89 9.23 15.87
CA ARG A 90 -0.76 9.92 16.52
C ARG A 90 0.46 10.04 15.60
N ALA A 91 0.23 10.19 14.31
CA ALA A 91 1.28 10.37 13.34
C ALA A 91 1.92 11.76 13.49
N PRO A 92 3.21 11.86 13.86
CA PRO A 92 3.84 13.15 14.11
C PRO A 92 4.08 13.93 12.81
N ARG A 93 4.11 13.22 11.69
CA ARG A 93 4.33 13.77 10.36
C ARG A 93 3.89 12.77 9.28
N GLN A 94 3.91 13.19 8.01
CA GLN A 94 3.84 12.27 6.87
C GLN A 94 5.01 11.27 6.89
N SER A 95 4.96 10.23 6.09
CA SER A 95 5.90 9.10 6.11
C SER A 95 5.83 8.28 7.40
N THR A 96 4.68 8.27 8.06
CA THR A 96 4.44 7.43 9.23
C THR A 96 3.73 6.16 8.81
N LEU A 97 4.32 5.01 9.18
CA LEU A 97 3.77 3.69 8.95
C LEU A 97 3.32 3.07 10.26
N LEU A 98 2.10 2.53 10.29
CA LEU A 98 1.57 1.81 11.44
C LEU A 98 1.02 0.46 10.97
N LEU A 99 1.42 -0.62 11.60
CA LEU A 99 0.91 -1.96 11.30
C LEU A 99 -0.03 -2.42 12.40
N TYR A 100 -1.21 -2.85 12.00
CA TYR A 100 -2.25 -3.39 12.88
C TYR A 100 -2.51 -4.86 12.59
N ARG A 101 -2.84 -5.60 13.64
CA ARG A 101 -3.39 -6.94 13.58
C ARG A 101 -4.65 -6.99 14.45
N GLY A 102 -5.80 -6.97 13.81
CA GLY A 102 -7.06 -6.65 14.48
C GLY A 102 -7.01 -5.23 15.04
N ASP A 103 -7.36 -5.06 16.30
CA ASP A 103 -7.34 -3.78 17.03
C ASP A 103 -5.97 -3.40 17.59
N LYS A 104 -4.99 -4.33 17.54
CA LYS A 104 -3.66 -4.13 18.12
C LYS A 104 -2.67 -3.55 17.13
N GLN A 105 -2.10 -2.38 17.45
CA GLN A 105 -0.94 -1.84 16.76
C GLN A 105 0.30 -2.67 17.14
N VAL A 106 0.97 -3.26 16.15
CA VAL A 106 2.11 -4.17 16.34
C VAL A 106 3.43 -3.57 15.88
N TRP A 107 3.39 -2.53 15.05
CA TRP A 107 4.58 -1.79 14.61
C TRP A 107 4.24 -0.32 14.35
N PHE A 108 5.23 0.55 14.53
CA PHE A 108 5.17 1.97 14.26
C PHE A 108 6.53 2.46 13.77
N SER A 109 6.54 3.29 12.74
CA SER A 109 7.77 3.84 12.18
C SER A 109 7.54 5.21 11.56
N VAL A 110 8.52 6.09 11.65
CA VAL A 110 8.52 7.42 11.03
C VAL A 110 9.71 7.55 10.10
N ALA A 111 9.45 7.92 8.86
CA ALA A 111 10.45 8.16 7.82
C ALA A 111 11.40 6.98 7.53
N GLU A 112 11.01 5.75 7.86
CA GLU A 112 11.80 4.56 7.51
C GLU A 112 11.76 4.32 5.99
N THR A 113 12.92 4.15 5.37
CA THR A 113 13.07 3.91 3.93
C THR A 113 14.00 2.74 3.61
N ARG A 114 14.45 2.01 4.64
CA ARG A 114 15.22 0.78 4.44
C ARG A 114 14.25 -0.36 4.16
N ALA A 115 14.35 -0.92 2.96
CA ALA A 115 13.41 -1.94 2.50
C ALA A 115 13.47 -3.22 3.36
N ASP A 116 14.65 -3.63 3.80
CA ASP A 116 14.85 -4.77 4.68
C ASP A 116 14.15 -4.58 6.04
N VAL A 117 14.26 -3.39 6.63
CA VAL A 117 13.61 -3.07 7.92
C VAL A 117 12.09 -3.10 7.79
N ILE A 118 11.52 -2.46 6.75
CA ILE A 118 10.08 -2.45 6.52
C ILE A 118 9.57 -3.88 6.31
N ARG A 119 10.20 -4.64 5.41
CA ARG A 119 9.82 -6.02 5.10
C ARG A 119 9.89 -6.93 6.32
N GLN A 120 11.01 -6.87 7.07
CA GLN A 120 11.19 -7.70 8.25
C GLN A 120 10.15 -7.43 9.34
N ASN A 121 9.79 -6.16 9.57
CA ASN A 121 8.75 -5.83 10.55
C ASN A 121 7.37 -6.35 10.11
N ILE A 122 7.05 -6.29 8.82
CA ILE A 122 5.81 -6.86 8.30
C ILE A 122 5.83 -8.39 8.47
N PHE A 123 6.90 -9.08 8.06
CA PHE A 123 7.02 -10.54 8.21
C PHE A 123 6.89 -10.99 9.67
N ASN A 124 7.58 -10.33 10.59
CA ASN A 124 7.53 -10.68 12.02
C ASN A 124 6.15 -10.45 12.65
N SER A 125 5.37 -9.54 12.08
CA SER A 125 4.07 -9.13 12.64
C SER A 125 2.89 -9.86 12.01
N VAL A 126 3.06 -10.42 10.80
CA VAL A 126 1.99 -11.07 10.02
C VAL A 126 2.32 -12.55 9.86
N LYS A 127 1.67 -13.41 10.65
CA LYS A 127 1.94 -14.87 10.65
C LYS A 127 1.84 -15.51 9.27
N ALA A 128 0.83 -15.13 8.48
CA ALA A 128 0.62 -15.66 7.14
C ALA A 128 1.79 -15.39 6.17
N CYS A 129 2.61 -14.37 6.44
CA CYS A 129 3.80 -14.06 5.65
C CYS A 129 4.95 -15.05 5.89
N GLY A 130 5.03 -15.66 7.08
CA GLY A 130 6.17 -16.50 7.50
C GLY A 130 5.99 -17.99 7.24
N GLU A 131 4.79 -18.46 6.89
CA GLU A 131 4.51 -19.90 6.73
C GLU A 131 5.02 -20.52 5.43
N ASN A 132 5.57 -19.71 4.50
CA ASN A 132 6.10 -20.17 3.23
C ASN A 132 7.56 -19.71 2.95
N ALA A 133 8.30 -19.34 3.98
CA ALA A 133 9.71 -18.98 3.85
C ALA A 133 10.64 -20.17 4.17
#